data_866b03cfd3331bd714cde87a06ed5ae6
#
_entry.id   866b03cfd3331bd714cde87a06ed5ae6
#
_cell.length_a   1.000
_cell.length_b   1.000
_cell.length_c   1.000
_cell.angle_alpha   90.00
_cell.angle_beta   90.00
_cell.angle_gamma   90.00
#
_symmetry.space_group_name_H-M   'P 1'
#
loop_
_entity.id
_entity.type
_entity.pdbx_description
1 polymer ?
#
loop_
_entity_poly.entity_id
_entity_poly.type
_entity_poly.pdbx_seq_one_letter_code
_entity_poly.pdbx_strand_id
1 'polypeptide(L)'
;MVKLLQKSLREYRGVSILTPILVSLEVVMECIIPFITARLVNEIKAGCSIDEILRIGGLLVLMAALSLLFGSLAGLTCSTASCGLGKNLRHDIFHAVQGYSFENIDHFLTSSLVTRMTTDVTNVQFAYMMVIRTAIRSPLMLVFAFIMAFVMGGRMAWIFLFVLPVLGLGLALVIAKTIPLFRRVFKKYDKLNESIQENVKAMRVVKSFVREDYESEKFGRAAEDVCADFTRAERILALNGPLMQFCIYSVMVFTLSFGSYTIISSMGLDLDVGQLSALLTYSFMMLMSLMMLSMVFVMITMAGESTKRIIEVLSEKSTLTNPENPVFEVVDGSVDFDGVSFRYSEKAERMALSGIDLHIKSGETIGIIGGTGSAKSTLVNLISRLYDVTEGSVKVGGRDVREYDIETLRSQVAVVLQKNQLFSGTIKDNLRWGNKEATDEEMVHVCRLAQADDFISQFPDGYDTYIEQGGTNVSGGQKQRLCIARALLKKPKVLIFDDSTSAVDTKTDACIRKALREFMPETTKIIIAQRTASVEDADRIVVMDGGRIMAVGTHAELMAANEVYREIYTSQNKAGAEE
;
A
#
# COMPACT_ATOMS: atom_id res chain seq x y z
N MET A 1 -9.95 -8.82 -13.12
CA MET A 1 -10.23 -8.31 -11.78
C MET A 1 -10.64 -9.42 -10.80
N VAL A 2 -11.80 -10.05 -10.92
CA VAL A 2 -12.26 -11.11 -10.00
C VAL A 2 -11.32 -12.31 -9.93
N LYS A 3 -10.78 -12.79 -11.05
CA LYS A 3 -9.83 -13.92 -11.09
C LYS A 3 -8.55 -13.69 -10.28
N LEU A 4 -8.06 -12.46 -10.22
CA LEU A 4 -6.83 -12.14 -9.47
C LEU A 4 -7.10 -12.16 -7.96
N LEU A 5 -8.21 -11.56 -7.51
CA LEU A 5 -8.65 -11.63 -6.11
C LEU A 5 -8.95 -13.07 -5.67
N GLN A 6 -9.51 -13.90 -6.55
CA GLN A 6 -9.75 -15.33 -6.27
C GLN A 6 -8.45 -16.12 -6.04
N LYS A 7 -7.32 -15.72 -6.66
CA LYS A 7 -6.02 -16.35 -6.38
C LYS A 7 -5.58 -16.11 -4.94
N SER A 8 -5.82 -14.91 -4.41
CA SER A 8 -5.44 -14.55 -3.04
C SER A 8 -6.33 -15.18 -1.95
N LEU A 9 -7.44 -15.85 -2.32
CA LEU A 9 -8.25 -16.60 -1.35
C LEU A 9 -7.56 -17.88 -0.83
N ARG A 10 -6.72 -18.51 -1.62
CA ARG A 10 -5.90 -19.70 -1.25
C ARG A 10 -6.62 -20.66 -0.31
N GLU A 11 -6.11 -20.81 0.93
CA GLU A 11 -6.64 -21.69 1.99
C GLU A 11 -8.05 -21.32 2.46
N TYR A 12 -8.50 -20.08 2.24
CA TYR A 12 -9.82 -19.59 2.70
C TYR A 12 -10.98 -19.86 1.72
N ARG A 13 -10.72 -20.57 0.58
CA ARG A 13 -11.76 -20.87 -0.44
C ARG A 13 -12.89 -21.72 0.13
N GLY A 14 -12.58 -22.74 0.94
CA GLY A 14 -13.60 -23.61 1.54
C GLY A 14 -14.53 -22.84 2.48
N VAL A 15 -13.95 -22.01 3.34
CA VAL A 15 -14.71 -21.18 4.28
C VAL A 15 -15.55 -20.14 3.54
N SER A 16 -15.03 -19.58 2.45
CA SER A 16 -15.75 -18.64 1.58
C SER A 16 -16.97 -19.23 0.89
N ILE A 17 -16.94 -20.53 0.56
CA ILE A 17 -18.09 -21.24 -0.01
C ILE A 17 -19.08 -21.68 1.07
N LEU A 18 -18.60 -22.03 2.26
CA LEU A 18 -19.43 -22.43 3.38
C LEU A 18 -20.31 -21.28 3.89
N THR A 19 -19.82 -20.05 3.90
CA THR A 19 -20.56 -18.88 4.36
C THR A 19 -21.90 -18.68 3.62
N PRO A 20 -21.97 -18.63 2.27
CA PRO A 20 -23.23 -18.57 1.54
C PRO A 20 -24.22 -19.68 1.87
N ILE A 21 -23.74 -20.90 2.07
CA ILE A 21 -24.58 -22.06 2.41
C ILE A 21 -25.21 -21.84 3.78
N LEU A 22 -24.43 -21.47 4.79
CA LEU A 22 -24.93 -21.21 6.14
C LEU A 22 -25.92 -20.04 6.17
N VAL A 23 -25.62 -18.94 5.42
CA VAL A 23 -26.53 -17.81 5.25
C VAL A 23 -27.84 -18.22 4.60
N SER A 24 -27.82 -19.11 3.62
CA SER A 24 -29.03 -19.61 2.96
C SER A 24 -29.90 -20.43 3.93
N LEU A 25 -29.28 -21.26 4.78
CA LEU A 25 -29.99 -22.00 5.82
C LEU A 25 -30.58 -21.06 6.89
N GLU A 26 -29.81 -20.03 7.32
CA GLU A 26 -30.30 -18.99 8.24
C GLU A 26 -31.57 -18.32 7.68
N VAL A 27 -31.54 -17.87 6.42
CA VAL A 27 -32.67 -17.21 5.75
C VAL A 27 -33.90 -18.12 5.68
N VAL A 28 -33.74 -19.41 5.37
CA VAL A 28 -34.84 -20.36 5.34
C VAL A 28 -35.50 -20.50 6.72
N MET A 29 -34.67 -20.63 7.79
CA MET A 29 -35.20 -20.72 9.17
C MET A 29 -35.96 -19.45 9.55
N GLU A 30 -35.39 -18.26 9.26
CA GLU A 30 -36.03 -16.95 9.51
C GLU A 30 -37.37 -16.81 8.78
N CYS A 31 -37.49 -17.26 7.53
CA CYS A 31 -38.73 -17.18 6.76
C CYS A 31 -39.81 -18.17 7.24
N ILE A 32 -39.45 -19.26 7.89
CA ILE A 32 -40.40 -20.23 8.45
C ILE A 32 -40.99 -19.72 9.78
N ILE A 33 -40.27 -18.93 10.56
CA ILE A 33 -40.74 -18.43 11.87
C ILE A 33 -42.10 -17.70 11.78
N PRO A 34 -42.35 -16.72 10.88
CA PRO A 34 -43.62 -16.04 10.76
C PRO A 34 -44.75 -16.99 10.35
N PHE A 35 -44.48 -18.04 9.56
CA PHE A 35 -45.45 -19.06 9.18
C PHE A 35 -45.92 -19.86 10.40
N ILE A 36 -44.99 -20.32 11.26
CA ILE A 36 -45.35 -21.05 12.48
C ILE A 36 -46.04 -20.11 13.48
N THR A 37 -45.61 -18.83 13.55
CA THR A 37 -46.25 -17.82 14.40
C THR A 37 -47.71 -17.61 14.00
N ALA A 38 -48.01 -17.54 12.69
CA ALA A 38 -49.37 -17.43 12.18
C ALA A 38 -50.25 -18.60 12.63
N ARG A 39 -49.71 -19.81 12.56
CA ARG A 39 -50.40 -20.99 13.04
C ARG A 39 -50.70 -20.92 14.55
N LEU A 40 -49.72 -20.50 15.35
CA LEU A 40 -49.90 -20.32 16.81
C LEU A 40 -50.98 -19.29 17.11
N VAL A 41 -51.01 -18.14 16.43
CA VAL A 41 -52.04 -17.11 16.60
C VAL A 41 -53.45 -17.65 16.31
N ASN A 42 -53.58 -18.45 15.26
CA ASN A 42 -54.87 -19.06 14.88
C ASN A 42 -55.34 -20.11 15.87
N GLU A 43 -54.46 -20.99 16.37
CA GLU A 43 -54.77 -21.97 17.40
C GLU A 43 -55.19 -21.29 18.72
N ILE A 44 -54.50 -20.23 19.13
CA ILE A 44 -54.90 -19.44 20.30
C ILE A 44 -56.29 -18.84 20.12
N LYS A 45 -56.61 -18.30 18.93
CA LYS A 45 -57.92 -17.75 18.60
C LYS A 45 -59.00 -18.84 18.64
N ALA A 46 -58.68 -20.07 18.26
CA ALA A 46 -59.59 -21.25 18.31
C ALA A 46 -59.79 -21.79 19.72
N GLY A 47 -59.07 -21.34 20.74
CA GLY A 47 -59.18 -21.81 22.11
C GLY A 47 -58.42 -23.10 22.38
N CYS A 48 -57.25 -23.28 21.80
CA CYS A 48 -56.40 -24.46 21.94
C CYS A 48 -55.94 -24.73 23.39
N SER A 49 -55.48 -25.94 23.64
CA SER A 49 -54.94 -26.35 24.93
C SER A 49 -53.57 -25.72 25.19
N ILE A 50 -53.18 -25.59 26.47
CA ILE A 50 -51.86 -25.10 26.87
C ILE A 50 -50.76 -26.00 26.31
N ASP A 51 -50.99 -27.32 26.21
CA ASP A 51 -50.02 -28.27 25.65
C ASP A 51 -49.74 -28.02 24.17
N GLU A 52 -50.73 -27.62 23.38
CA GLU A 52 -50.52 -27.22 21.96
C GLU A 52 -49.73 -25.94 21.84
N ILE A 53 -50.02 -24.94 22.69
CA ILE A 53 -49.23 -23.68 22.75
C ILE A 53 -47.77 -24.00 23.09
N LEU A 54 -47.52 -24.86 24.06
CA LEU A 54 -46.16 -25.25 24.46
C LEU A 54 -45.43 -26.02 23.34
N ARG A 55 -46.12 -26.89 22.59
CA ARG A 55 -45.54 -27.61 21.44
C ARG A 55 -45.14 -26.66 20.31
N ILE A 56 -46.03 -25.76 19.89
CA ILE A 56 -45.74 -24.80 18.82
C ILE A 56 -44.72 -23.76 19.30
N GLY A 57 -44.81 -23.29 20.53
CA GLY A 57 -43.82 -22.41 21.16
C GLY A 57 -42.44 -23.05 21.25
N GLY A 58 -42.38 -24.35 21.64
CA GLY A 58 -41.11 -25.10 21.63
C GLY A 58 -40.52 -25.23 20.22
N LEU A 59 -41.35 -25.42 19.18
CA LEU A 59 -40.90 -25.44 17.80
C LEU A 59 -40.36 -24.07 17.37
N LEU A 60 -41.01 -22.97 17.75
CA LEU A 60 -40.51 -21.61 17.48
C LEU A 60 -39.16 -21.36 18.15
N VAL A 61 -38.97 -21.76 19.40
CA VAL A 61 -37.68 -21.67 20.11
C VAL A 61 -36.60 -22.49 19.40
N LEU A 62 -36.95 -23.71 18.95
CA LEU A 62 -36.01 -24.54 18.18
C LEU A 62 -35.60 -23.87 16.88
N MET A 63 -36.56 -23.32 16.12
CA MET A 63 -36.28 -22.64 14.86
C MET A 63 -35.42 -21.39 15.09
N ALA A 64 -35.71 -20.61 16.14
CA ALA A 64 -34.89 -19.46 16.54
C ALA A 64 -33.46 -19.88 16.94
N ALA A 65 -33.32 -20.98 17.69
CA ALA A 65 -32.01 -21.51 18.07
C ALA A 65 -31.19 -21.99 16.84
N LEU A 66 -31.87 -22.66 15.88
CA LEU A 66 -31.22 -23.06 14.62
C LEU A 66 -30.82 -21.86 13.77
N SER A 67 -31.68 -20.84 13.68
CA SER A 67 -31.33 -19.58 12.98
C SER A 67 -30.12 -18.89 13.62
N LEU A 68 -30.09 -18.80 14.97
CA LEU A 68 -28.95 -18.28 15.72
C LEU A 68 -27.68 -19.08 15.46
N LEU A 69 -27.78 -20.43 15.45
CA LEU A 69 -26.62 -21.28 15.18
C LEU A 69 -26.06 -21.05 13.77
N PHE A 70 -26.93 -21.10 12.75
CA PHE A 70 -26.48 -20.86 11.35
C PHE A 70 -25.97 -19.44 11.14
N GLY A 71 -26.64 -18.44 11.72
CA GLY A 71 -26.20 -17.03 11.64
C GLY A 71 -24.85 -16.78 12.34
N SER A 72 -24.63 -17.41 13.49
CA SER A 72 -23.36 -17.35 14.22
C SER A 72 -22.23 -18.03 13.45
N LEU A 73 -22.47 -19.25 12.94
CA LEU A 73 -21.51 -19.97 12.10
C LEU A 73 -21.21 -19.21 10.79
N ALA A 74 -22.23 -18.63 10.16
CA ALA A 74 -22.06 -17.78 8.98
C ALA A 74 -21.23 -16.53 9.29
N GLY A 75 -21.43 -15.93 10.47
CA GLY A 75 -20.62 -14.80 10.95
C GLY A 75 -19.16 -15.16 11.15
N LEU A 76 -18.89 -16.28 11.82
CA LEU A 76 -17.53 -16.78 12.07
C LEU A 76 -16.81 -17.12 10.75
N THR A 77 -17.46 -17.85 9.86
CA THR A 77 -16.88 -18.24 8.56
C THR A 77 -16.66 -17.01 7.68
N CYS A 78 -17.60 -16.07 7.65
CA CYS A 78 -17.49 -14.83 6.90
C CYS A 78 -16.31 -13.97 7.38
N SER A 79 -16.17 -13.80 8.70
CA SER A 79 -15.05 -13.06 9.31
C SER A 79 -13.71 -13.72 8.96
N THR A 80 -13.60 -15.04 9.15
CA THR A 80 -12.38 -15.80 8.81
C THR A 80 -12.03 -15.67 7.34
N ALA A 81 -13.00 -15.79 6.43
CA ALA A 81 -12.76 -15.66 4.99
C ALA A 81 -12.32 -14.25 4.57
N SER A 82 -12.98 -13.21 5.11
CA SER A 82 -12.67 -11.82 4.75
C SER A 82 -11.34 -11.35 5.34
N CYS A 83 -11.04 -11.67 6.60
CA CYS A 83 -9.76 -11.37 7.22
C CYS A 83 -8.61 -12.14 6.55
N GLY A 84 -8.85 -13.42 6.20
CA GLY A 84 -7.91 -14.24 5.46
C GLY A 84 -7.59 -13.67 4.07
N LEU A 85 -8.58 -13.20 3.33
CA LEU A 85 -8.36 -12.49 2.07
C LEU A 85 -7.52 -11.24 2.29
N GLY A 86 -7.83 -10.42 3.30
CA GLY A 86 -7.06 -9.21 3.62
C GLY A 86 -5.60 -9.51 3.99
N LYS A 87 -5.35 -10.57 4.76
CA LYS A 87 -4.00 -11.06 5.08
C LYS A 87 -3.23 -11.43 3.80
N ASN A 88 -3.84 -12.25 2.94
CA ASN A 88 -3.18 -12.73 1.73
C ASN A 88 -2.94 -11.60 0.71
N LEU A 89 -3.87 -10.64 0.57
CA LEU A 89 -3.67 -9.46 -0.28
C LEU A 89 -2.50 -8.60 0.19
N ARG A 90 -2.38 -8.34 1.51
CA ARG A 90 -1.24 -7.61 2.06
C ARG A 90 0.07 -8.33 1.79
N HIS A 91 0.09 -9.65 2.00
CA HIS A 91 1.25 -10.48 1.68
C HIS A 91 1.60 -10.40 0.19
N ASP A 92 0.63 -10.54 -0.70
CA ASP A 92 0.84 -10.54 -2.15
C ASP A 92 1.35 -9.18 -2.65
N ILE A 93 0.78 -8.07 -2.16
CA ILE A 93 1.23 -6.72 -2.48
C ILE A 93 2.65 -6.49 -1.96
N PHE A 94 2.93 -6.86 -0.71
CA PHE A 94 4.27 -6.70 -0.13
C PHE A 94 5.32 -7.48 -0.92
N HIS A 95 5.01 -8.73 -1.27
CA HIS A 95 5.91 -9.57 -2.06
C HIS A 95 6.12 -9.03 -3.48
N ALA A 96 5.07 -8.52 -4.13
CA ALA A 96 5.18 -7.88 -5.44
C ALA A 96 6.10 -6.65 -5.38
N VAL A 97 5.91 -5.77 -4.39
CA VAL A 97 6.74 -4.57 -4.21
C VAL A 97 8.20 -4.90 -3.93
N GLN A 98 8.48 -5.98 -3.17
CA GLN A 98 9.86 -6.44 -2.95
C GLN A 98 10.54 -6.94 -4.23
N GLY A 99 9.78 -7.43 -5.20
CA GLY A 99 10.28 -7.87 -6.50
C GLY A 99 10.42 -6.76 -7.57
N TYR A 100 10.02 -5.52 -7.25
CA TYR A 100 10.06 -4.41 -8.19
C TYR A 100 11.49 -3.93 -8.47
N SER A 101 11.72 -3.46 -9.70
CA SER A 101 12.89 -2.66 -10.06
C SER A 101 12.75 -1.24 -9.50
N PHE A 102 13.84 -0.48 -9.50
CA PHE A 102 13.80 0.94 -9.13
C PHE A 102 12.90 1.76 -10.07
N GLU A 103 12.87 1.45 -11.35
CA GLU A 103 11.96 2.06 -12.33
C GLU A 103 10.48 1.86 -11.94
N ASN A 104 10.10 0.64 -11.53
CA ASN A 104 8.75 0.39 -11.05
C ASN A 104 8.46 1.18 -9.74
N ILE A 105 9.43 1.25 -8.81
CA ILE A 105 9.27 2.00 -7.55
C ILE A 105 9.13 3.49 -7.82
N ASP A 106 9.87 4.05 -8.76
CA ASP A 106 9.78 5.46 -9.16
C ASP A 106 8.42 5.81 -9.79
N HIS A 107 7.78 4.82 -10.45
CA HIS A 107 6.42 4.97 -10.99
C HIS A 107 5.36 5.09 -9.89
N PHE A 108 5.57 4.47 -8.72
CA PHE A 108 4.67 4.50 -7.58
C PHE A 108 5.18 5.42 -6.47
N LEU A 109 4.36 6.35 -6.01
CA LEU A 109 4.67 7.09 -4.79
C LEU A 109 4.64 6.13 -3.59
N THR A 110 5.65 6.17 -2.73
CA THR A 110 5.74 5.32 -1.52
C THR A 110 4.51 5.44 -0.63
N SER A 111 3.98 6.66 -0.44
CA SER A 111 2.74 6.90 0.31
C SER A 111 1.52 6.20 -0.31
N SER A 112 1.45 6.13 -1.64
CA SER A 112 0.41 5.40 -2.36
C SER A 112 0.49 3.90 -2.13
N LEU A 113 1.69 3.31 -2.15
CA LEU A 113 1.88 1.88 -1.86
C LEU A 113 1.45 1.52 -0.43
N VAL A 114 1.77 2.37 0.54
CA VAL A 114 1.32 2.20 1.93
C VAL A 114 -0.20 2.24 2.01
N THR A 115 -0.85 3.22 1.37
CA THR A 115 -2.32 3.33 1.33
C THR A 115 -2.97 2.10 0.70
N ARG A 116 -2.38 1.53 -0.36
CA ARG A 116 -2.87 0.31 -1.01
C ARG A 116 -2.79 -0.91 -0.10
N MET A 117 -1.72 -1.06 0.70
CA MET A 117 -1.56 -2.16 1.66
C MET A 117 -2.43 -2.01 2.92
N THR A 118 -2.81 -0.81 3.29
CA THR A 118 -3.62 -0.52 4.49
C THR A 118 -5.09 -0.29 4.14
N THR A 119 -5.42 0.90 3.70
CA THR A 119 -6.81 1.35 3.49
C THR A 119 -7.51 0.61 2.35
N ASP A 120 -6.83 0.45 1.19
CA ASP A 120 -7.46 -0.19 0.03
C ASP A 120 -7.73 -1.67 0.28
N VAL A 121 -6.80 -2.39 0.90
CA VAL A 121 -7.03 -3.79 1.29
C VAL A 121 -8.17 -3.90 2.29
N THR A 122 -8.28 -2.97 3.24
CA THR A 122 -9.38 -2.96 4.22
C THR A 122 -10.73 -2.72 3.53
N ASN A 123 -10.81 -1.80 2.59
CA ASN A 123 -12.02 -1.54 1.79
C ASN A 123 -12.45 -2.79 1.00
N VAL A 124 -11.51 -3.47 0.37
CA VAL A 124 -11.77 -4.72 -0.37
C VAL A 124 -12.19 -5.84 0.57
N GLN A 125 -11.58 -5.94 1.75
CA GLN A 125 -11.93 -6.91 2.79
C GLN A 125 -13.38 -6.72 3.26
N PHE A 126 -13.80 -5.48 3.56
CA PHE A 126 -15.18 -5.17 3.94
C PHE A 126 -16.19 -5.43 2.82
N ALA A 127 -15.86 -5.02 1.59
CA ALA A 127 -16.72 -5.31 0.45
C ALA A 127 -16.87 -6.82 0.22
N TYR A 128 -15.80 -7.59 0.36
CA TYR A 128 -15.83 -9.03 0.25
C TYR A 128 -16.72 -9.66 1.32
N MET A 129 -16.61 -9.22 2.57
CA MET A 129 -17.49 -9.63 3.67
C MET A 129 -18.97 -9.37 3.32
N MET A 130 -19.28 -8.17 2.80
CA MET A 130 -20.65 -7.83 2.37
C MET A 130 -21.12 -8.69 1.21
N VAL A 131 -20.26 -9.03 0.26
CA VAL A 131 -20.61 -9.87 -0.89
C VAL A 131 -20.94 -11.29 -0.48
N ILE A 132 -20.11 -11.95 0.33
CA ILE A 132 -20.31 -13.38 0.68
C ILE A 132 -21.41 -13.61 1.73
N ARG A 133 -21.83 -12.57 2.45
CA ARG A 133 -22.90 -12.65 3.45
C ARG A 133 -24.14 -11.88 3.02
N THR A 134 -24.07 -10.55 2.98
CA THR A 134 -25.24 -9.66 2.82
C THR A 134 -25.80 -9.67 1.40
N ALA A 135 -24.92 -9.68 0.37
CA ALA A 135 -25.35 -9.71 -1.03
C ALA A 135 -26.02 -11.05 -1.41
N ILE A 136 -25.81 -12.11 -0.63
CA ILE A 136 -26.48 -13.39 -0.81
C ILE A 136 -27.74 -13.46 0.06
N ARG A 137 -27.64 -13.02 1.32
CA ARG A 137 -28.76 -13.02 2.25
C ARG A 137 -29.94 -12.17 1.73
N SER A 138 -29.67 -10.94 1.30
CA SER A 138 -30.75 -9.99 0.94
C SER A 138 -31.61 -10.45 -0.24
N PRO A 139 -31.08 -10.90 -1.39
CA PRO A 139 -31.91 -11.44 -2.46
C PRO A 139 -32.66 -12.70 -2.06
N LEU A 140 -32.02 -13.62 -1.32
CA LEU A 140 -32.67 -14.83 -0.85
C LEU A 140 -33.82 -14.51 0.09
N MET A 141 -33.62 -13.63 1.08
CA MET A 141 -34.66 -13.17 1.99
C MET A 141 -35.81 -12.51 1.23
N LEU A 142 -35.53 -11.67 0.25
CA LEU A 142 -36.53 -11.02 -0.57
C LEU A 142 -37.37 -12.03 -1.35
N VAL A 143 -36.73 -13.01 -2.00
CA VAL A 143 -37.42 -14.05 -2.77
C VAL A 143 -38.24 -14.98 -1.86
N PHE A 144 -37.64 -15.48 -0.78
CA PHE A 144 -38.37 -16.38 0.13
C PHE A 144 -39.51 -15.67 0.87
N ALA A 145 -39.28 -14.44 1.37
CA ALA A 145 -40.37 -13.68 2.01
C ALA A 145 -41.50 -13.33 1.02
N PHE A 146 -41.18 -13.05 -0.24
CA PHE A 146 -42.15 -12.81 -1.30
C PHE A 146 -43.00 -14.07 -1.59
N ILE A 147 -42.35 -15.23 -1.74
CA ILE A 147 -43.04 -16.51 -1.93
C ILE A 147 -43.95 -16.81 -0.73
N MET A 148 -43.43 -16.68 0.50
CA MET A 148 -44.20 -16.93 1.71
C MET A 148 -45.37 -15.95 1.88
N ALA A 149 -45.20 -14.68 1.48
CA ALA A 149 -46.28 -13.72 1.47
C ALA A 149 -47.42 -14.11 0.50
N PHE A 150 -47.12 -14.70 -0.66
CA PHE A 150 -48.13 -15.24 -1.57
C PHE A 150 -48.80 -16.51 -1.02
N VAL A 151 -48.03 -17.39 -0.37
CA VAL A 151 -48.57 -18.60 0.25
C VAL A 151 -49.55 -18.26 1.39
N MET A 152 -49.25 -17.23 2.17
CA MET A 152 -50.05 -16.84 3.35
C MET A 152 -51.19 -15.87 3.01
N GLY A 153 -50.94 -14.91 2.10
CA GLY A 153 -51.88 -13.80 1.84
C GLY A 153 -52.59 -13.84 0.50
N GLY A 154 -52.30 -14.85 -0.36
CA GLY A 154 -52.95 -14.99 -1.65
C GLY A 154 -53.03 -13.68 -2.45
N ARG A 155 -54.22 -13.20 -2.72
CA ARG A 155 -54.48 -11.96 -3.46
C ARG A 155 -53.90 -10.69 -2.79
N MET A 156 -53.77 -10.67 -1.46
CA MET A 156 -53.24 -9.52 -0.74
C MET A 156 -51.73 -9.30 -1.04
N ALA A 157 -51.01 -10.37 -1.36
CA ALA A 157 -49.57 -10.26 -1.67
C ALA A 157 -49.25 -9.47 -2.95
N TRP A 158 -50.25 -9.22 -3.83
CA TRP A 158 -50.06 -8.39 -5.02
C TRP A 158 -49.57 -6.97 -4.72
N ILE A 159 -49.82 -6.46 -3.50
CA ILE A 159 -49.29 -5.13 -3.11
C ILE A 159 -47.79 -5.07 -3.19
N PHE A 160 -47.10 -6.17 -2.88
CA PHE A 160 -45.64 -6.20 -2.93
C PHE A 160 -45.08 -6.04 -4.35
N LEU A 161 -45.87 -6.48 -5.36
CA LEU A 161 -45.52 -6.33 -6.76
C LEU A 161 -45.51 -4.85 -7.20
N PHE A 162 -46.21 -3.97 -6.50
CA PHE A 162 -46.22 -2.53 -6.74
C PHE A 162 -45.21 -1.78 -5.86
N VAL A 163 -45.18 -2.10 -4.57
CA VAL A 163 -44.35 -1.35 -3.60
C VAL A 163 -42.86 -1.64 -3.77
N LEU A 164 -42.47 -2.91 -4.02
CA LEU A 164 -41.07 -3.28 -4.18
C LEU A 164 -40.40 -2.58 -5.40
N PRO A 165 -41.03 -2.52 -6.60
CA PRO A 165 -40.49 -1.75 -7.71
C PRO A 165 -40.41 -0.24 -7.42
N VAL A 166 -41.40 0.33 -6.73
CA VAL A 166 -41.38 1.77 -6.36
C VAL A 166 -40.21 2.07 -5.43
N LEU A 167 -40.04 1.27 -4.38
CA LEU A 167 -38.89 1.40 -3.48
C LEU A 167 -37.58 1.14 -4.20
N GLY A 168 -37.49 0.08 -5.01
CA GLY A 168 -36.31 -0.27 -5.78
C GLY A 168 -35.89 0.83 -6.75
N LEU A 169 -36.84 1.42 -7.48
CA LEU A 169 -36.59 2.54 -8.38
C LEU A 169 -36.16 3.79 -7.59
N GLY A 170 -36.81 4.09 -6.47
CA GLY A 170 -36.44 5.20 -5.60
C GLY A 170 -35.02 5.08 -5.09
N LEU A 171 -34.65 3.90 -4.56
CA LEU A 171 -33.29 3.60 -4.10
C LEU A 171 -32.27 3.68 -5.26
N ALA A 172 -32.59 3.14 -6.42
CA ALA A 172 -31.74 3.19 -7.61
C ALA A 172 -31.49 4.64 -8.06
N LEU A 173 -32.49 5.51 -8.05
CA LEU A 173 -32.36 6.93 -8.37
C LEU A 173 -31.48 7.68 -7.35
N VAL A 174 -31.67 7.41 -6.07
CA VAL A 174 -30.81 7.97 -5.01
C VAL A 174 -29.35 7.55 -5.24
N ILE A 175 -29.10 6.26 -5.43
CA ILE A 175 -27.75 5.72 -5.70
C ILE A 175 -27.14 6.36 -6.93
N ALA A 176 -27.87 6.40 -8.06
CA ALA A 176 -27.38 6.95 -9.33
C ALA A 176 -26.98 8.42 -9.23
N LYS A 177 -27.69 9.22 -8.42
CA LYS A 177 -27.35 10.63 -8.17
C LYS A 177 -26.22 10.80 -7.14
N THR A 178 -26.11 9.90 -6.18
CA THR A 178 -25.14 10.02 -5.06
C THR A 178 -23.73 9.58 -5.47
N ILE A 179 -23.58 8.51 -6.27
CA ILE A 179 -22.27 7.99 -6.71
C ILE A 179 -21.37 9.05 -7.35
N PRO A 180 -21.82 9.85 -8.35
CA PRO A 180 -20.96 10.85 -8.96
C PRO A 180 -20.57 11.97 -8.00
N LEU A 181 -21.42 12.31 -7.02
CA LEU A 181 -21.09 13.27 -5.98
C LEU A 181 -20.00 12.74 -5.06
N PHE A 182 -20.10 11.51 -4.57
CA PHE A 182 -19.05 10.89 -3.77
C PHE A 182 -17.71 10.82 -4.50
N ARG A 183 -17.71 10.50 -5.81
CA ARG A 183 -16.47 10.52 -6.60
C ARG A 183 -15.80 11.91 -6.63
N ARG A 184 -16.59 13.00 -6.66
CA ARG A 184 -16.06 14.38 -6.57
C ARG A 184 -15.52 14.67 -5.18
N VAL A 185 -16.26 14.30 -4.14
CA VAL A 185 -15.85 14.43 -2.75
C VAL A 185 -14.50 13.75 -2.51
N PHE A 186 -14.33 12.49 -2.93
CA PHE A 186 -13.07 11.77 -2.74
C PHE A 186 -11.90 12.44 -3.45
N LYS A 187 -12.09 12.96 -4.69
CA LYS A 187 -11.03 13.71 -5.37
C LYS A 187 -10.62 14.99 -4.64
N LYS A 188 -11.59 15.71 -4.04
CA LYS A 188 -11.30 16.88 -3.23
C LYS A 188 -10.64 16.50 -1.90
N TYR A 189 -11.04 15.38 -1.32
CA TYR A 189 -10.47 14.84 -0.08
C TYR A 189 -8.99 14.43 -0.28
N ASP A 190 -8.66 13.84 -1.43
CA ASP A 190 -7.27 13.53 -1.78
C ASP A 190 -6.41 14.80 -1.83
N LYS A 191 -6.90 15.88 -2.48
CA LYS A 191 -6.22 17.19 -2.52
C LYS A 191 -6.06 17.81 -1.13
N LEU A 192 -7.09 17.68 -0.28
CA LEU A 192 -7.02 18.15 1.11
C LEU A 192 -5.93 17.40 1.88
N ASN A 193 -5.87 16.08 1.74
CA ASN A 193 -4.84 15.25 2.37
C ASN A 193 -3.42 15.59 1.86
N GLU A 194 -3.24 15.85 0.57
CA GLU A 194 -1.97 16.33 0.01
C GLU A 194 -1.54 17.64 0.65
N SER A 195 -2.48 18.60 0.79
CA SER A 195 -2.21 19.90 1.44
C SER A 195 -1.84 19.73 2.92
N ILE A 196 -2.51 18.82 3.64
CA ILE A 196 -2.17 18.50 5.05
C ILE A 196 -0.76 17.91 5.13
N GLN A 197 -0.44 16.94 4.29
CA GLN A 197 0.89 16.30 4.29
C GLN A 197 2.00 17.30 3.95
N GLU A 198 1.77 18.19 2.99
CA GLU A 198 2.69 19.27 2.64
C GLU A 198 2.92 20.19 3.84
N ASN A 199 1.85 20.67 4.48
CA ASN A 199 1.91 21.57 5.62
C ASN A 199 2.64 20.92 6.82
N VAL A 200 2.29 19.67 7.17
CA VAL A 200 2.93 18.94 8.28
C VAL A 200 4.43 18.73 8.02
N LYS A 201 4.84 18.37 6.79
CA LYS A 201 6.25 18.26 6.42
C LYS A 201 6.98 19.59 6.47
N ALA A 202 6.32 20.67 6.05
CA ALA A 202 6.86 22.01 5.99
C ALA A 202 6.59 22.84 7.26
N MET A 203 6.11 22.24 8.35
CA MET A 203 5.68 22.97 9.55
C MET A 203 6.77 23.90 10.12
N ARG A 204 8.04 23.49 10.07
CA ARG A 204 9.16 24.34 10.47
C ARG A 204 9.28 25.59 9.59
N VAL A 205 9.02 25.47 8.29
CA VAL A 205 9.02 26.59 7.35
C VAL A 205 7.84 27.51 7.63
N VAL A 206 6.63 26.95 7.77
CA VAL A 206 5.42 27.71 8.10
C VAL A 206 5.65 28.56 9.38
N LYS A 207 6.23 27.93 10.42
CA LYS A 207 6.56 28.60 11.68
C LYS A 207 7.65 29.67 11.53
N SER A 208 8.72 29.37 10.80
CA SER A 208 9.84 30.32 10.63
C SER A 208 9.46 31.54 9.79
N PHE A 209 8.48 31.43 8.89
CA PHE A 209 7.98 32.54 8.08
C PHE A 209 6.68 33.16 8.63
N VAL A 210 6.20 32.74 9.81
CA VAL A 210 4.96 33.22 10.46
C VAL A 210 3.78 33.21 9.49
N ARG A 211 3.54 32.06 8.85
CA ARG A 211 2.48 31.88 7.82
C ARG A 211 1.35 30.97 8.27
N GLU A 212 1.15 30.79 9.57
CA GLU A 212 0.10 29.94 10.14
C GLU A 212 -1.29 30.36 9.70
N ASP A 213 -1.58 31.67 9.71
CA ASP A 213 -2.89 32.20 9.34
C ASP A 213 -3.21 31.95 7.86
N TYR A 214 -2.21 32.13 6.98
CA TYR A 214 -2.34 31.84 5.55
C TYR A 214 -2.64 30.36 5.29
N GLU A 215 -1.90 29.46 5.93
CA GLU A 215 -2.11 28.00 5.77
C GLU A 215 -3.44 27.57 6.40
N SER A 216 -3.84 28.17 7.52
CA SER A 216 -5.14 27.92 8.15
C SER A 216 -6.30 28.36 7.24
N GLU A 217 -6.20 29.52 6.60
CA GLU A 217 -7.22 29.99 5.64
C GLU A 217 -7.28 29.12 4.39
N LYS A 218 -6.11 28.71 3.83
CA LYS A 218 -6.00 27.81 2.68
C LYS A 218 -6.66 26.45 3.00
N PHE A 219 -6.35 25.88 4.17
CA PHE A 219 -6.97 24.65 4.65
C PHE A 219 -8.48 24.83 4.87
N GLY A 220 -8.91 25.93 5.51
CA GLY A 220 -10.33 26.23 5.76
C GLY A 220 -11.15 26.24 4.47
N ARG A 221 -10.67 26.92 3.43
CA ARG A 221 -11.33 26.94 2.10
C ARG A 221 -11.42 25.55 1.48
N ALA A 222 -10.36 24.76 1.54
CA ALA A 222 -10.37 23.39 1.02
C ALA A 222 -11.32 22.47 1.80
N ALA A 223 -11.36 22.61 3.13
CA ALA A 223 -12.26 21.87 4.01
C ALA A 223 -13.74 22.25 3.77
N GLU A 224 -14.03 23.53 3.56
CA GLU A 224 -15.38 24.02 3.25
C GLU A 224 -15.89 23.50 1.91
N ASP A 225 -15.03 23.44 0.89
CA ASP A 225 -15.32 22.85 -0.42
C ASP A 225 -15.66 21.35 -0.32
N VAL A 226 -14.94 20.60 0.50
CA VAL A 226 -15.25 19.19 0.77
C VAL A 226 -16.57 19.08 1.52
N CYS A 227 -16.78 19.91 2.55
CA CYS A 227 -18.00 19.93 3.35
C CYS A 227 -19.24 20.22 2.49
N ALA A 228 -19.17 21.20 1.59
CA ALA A 228 -20.27 21.56 0.71
C ALA A 228 -20.71 20.40 -0.22
N ASP A 229 -19.75 19.72 -0.85
CA ASP A 229 -20.06 18.59 -1.73
C ASP A 229 -20.50 17.36 -0.95
N PHE A 230 -19.91 17.11 0.23
CA PHE A 230 -20.33 16.02 1.11
C PHE A 230 -21.76 16.23 1.60
N THR A 231 -22.09 17.45 2.03
CA THR A 231 -23.44 17.82 2.48
C THR A 231 -24.46 17.61 1.36
N ARG A 232 -24.11 17.93 0.10
CA ARG A 232 -25.00 17.67 -1.05
C ARG A 232 -25.24 16.18 -1.28
N ALA A 233 -24.19 15.36 -1.17
CA ALA A 233 -24.29 13.91 -1.29
C ALA A 233 -25.14 13.30 -0.17
N GLU A 234 -24.88 13.71 1.08
CA GLU A 234 -25.60 13.23 2.25
C GLU A 234 -27.08 13.66 2.27
N ARG A 235 -27.42 14.88 1.80
CA ARG A 235 -28.83 15.31 1.66
C ARG A 235 -29.62 14.40 0.72
N ILE A 236 -29.01 13.93 -0.37
CA ILE A 236 -29.68 12.99 -1.29
C ILE A 236 -29.77 11.60 -0.64
N LEU A 237 -28.72 11.15 0.02
CA LEU A 237 -28.68 9.86 0.69
C LEU A 237 -29.69 9.80 1.86
N ALA A 238 -29.86 10.90 2.57
CA ALA A 238 -30.81 11.02 3.67
C ALA A 238 -32.28 10.77 3.24
N LEU A 239 -32.61 10.90 1.95
CA LEU A 239 -33.94 10.55 1.42
C LEU A 239 -34.26 9.05 1.49
N ASN A 240 -33.23 8.19 1.64
CA ASN A 240 -33.44 6.75 1.75
C ASN A 240 -34.31 6.38 2.97
N GLY A 241 -34.04 7.00 4.12
CA GLY A 241 -34.83 6.76 5.34
C GLY A 241 -36.31 7.08 5.18
N PRO A 242 -36.68 8.33 4.86
CA PRO A 242 -38.08 8.71 4.62
C PRO A 242 -38.77 7.91 3.53
N LEU A 243 -38.10 7.60 2.41
CA LEU A 243 -38.64 6.79 1.33
C LEU A 243 -38.99 5.38 1.81
N MET A 244 -38.09 4.76 2.53
CA MET A 244 -38.32 3.44 3.11
C MET A 244 -39.44 3.47 4.13
N GLN A 245 -39.46 4.46 5.04
CA GLN A 245 -40.48 4.62 6.06
C GLN A 245 -41.87 4.81 5.45
N PHE A 246 -41.94 5.61 4.38
CA PHE A 246 -43.18 5.79 3.61
C PHE A 246 -43.68 4.47 3.02
N CYS A 247 -42.79 3.68 2.41
CA CYS A 247 -43.16 2.36 1.86
C CYS A 247 -43.62 1.39 2.96
N ILE A 248 -42.92 1.36 4.11
CA ILE A 248 -43.30 0.49 5.27
C ILE A 248 -44.71 0.86 5.75
N TYR A 249 -44.95 2.13 6.04
CA TYR A 249 -46.28 2.55 6.54
C TYR A 249 -47.36 2.39 5.48
N SER A 250 -47.10 2.63 4.20
CA SER A 250 -48.06 2.42 3.12
C SER A 250 -48.47 0.93 3.05
N VAL A 251 -47.48 0.03 3.09
CA VAL A 251 -47.78 -1.42 3.11
C VAL A 251 -48.51 -1.80 4.38
N MET A 252 -48.10 -1.30 5.54
CA MET A 252 -48.73 -1.58 6.82
C MET A 252 -50.23 -1.16 6.85
N VAL A 253 -50.51 0.08 6.44
CA VAL A 253 -51.87 0.64 6.40
C VAL A 253 -52.74 -0.16 5.41
N PHE A 254 -52.21 -0.44 4.21
CA PHE A 254 -52.93 -1.23 3.22
C PHE A 254 -53.23 -2.64 3.73
N THR A 255 -52.21 -3.34 4.24
CA THR A 255 -52.33 -4.72 4.73
C THR A 255 -53.30 -4.82 5.90
N LEU A 256 -53.24 -3.88 6.85
CA LEU A 256 -54.20 -3.83 7.96
C LEU A 256 -55.59 -3.49 7.49
N SER A 257 -55.81 -2.46 6.66
CA SER A 257 -57.13 -2.02 6.24
C SER A 257 -57.84 -3.06 5.37
N PHE A 258 -57.20 -3.49 4.29
CA PHE A 258 -57.76 -4.47 3.37
C PHE A 258 -57.77 -5.89 3.96
N GLY A 259 -56.73 -6.23 4.73
CA GLY A 259 -56.67 -7.52 5.43
C GLY A 259 -57.79 -7.68 6.46
N SER A 260 -58.02 -6.65 7.30
CA SER A 260 -59.12 -6.63 8.25
C SER A 260 -60.49 -6.68 7.56
N TYR A 261 -60.65 -5.91 6.46
CA TYR A 261 -61.87 -5.97 5.65
C TYR A 261 -62.12 -7.38 5.09
N THR A 262 -61.08 -8.02 4.52
CA THR A 262 -61.17 -9.39 3.99
C THR A 262 -61.53 -10.41 5.09
N ILE A 263 -60.88 -10.30 6.26
CA ILE A 263 -61.16 -11.19 7.40
C ILE A 263 -62.62 -11.08 7.83
N ILE A 264 -63.16 -9.85 7.98
CA ILE A 264 -64.52 -9.62 8.41
C ILE A 264 -65.53 -10.05 7.35
N SER A 265 -65.30 -9.72 6.07
CA SER A 265 -66.22 -10.04 4.97
C SER A 265 -66.27 -11.53 4.64
N SER A 266 -65.16 -12.27 4.76
CA SER A 266 -65.09 -13.72 4.54
C SER A 266 -65.30 -14.55 5.80
N MET A 267 -65.59 -13.93 6.95
CA MET A 267 -65.63 -14.60 8.26
C MET A 267 -64.34 -15.42 8.55
N GLY A 268 -63.21 -14.99 8.01
CA GLY A 268 -61.93 -15.66 8.20
C GLY A 268 -61.64 -16.82 7.26
N LEU A 269 -62.47 -17.06 6.23
CA LEU A 269 -62.28 -18.14 5.26
C LEU A 269 -61.22 -17.86 4.22
N ASP A 270 -61.12 -16.60 3.72
CA ASP A 270 -60.15 -16.20 2.72
C ASP A 270 -58.81 -15.72 3.30
N LEU A 271 -58.84 -15.14 4.50
CA LEU A 271 -57.67 -14.66 5.25
C LEU A 271 -57.98 -14.75 6.74
N ASP A 272 -57.06 -15.29 7.52
CA ASP A 272 -57.14 -15.33 8.96
C ASP A 272 -56.21 -14.35 9.68
N VAL A 273 -56.38 -14.18 11.00
CA VAL A 273 -55.60 -13.20 11.80
C VAL A 273 -54.11 -13.55 11.85
N GLY A 274 -53.80 -14.85 11.90
CA GLY A 274 -52.43 -15.33 11.89
C GLY A 274 -51.73 -15.04 10.55
N GLN A 275 -52.43 -15.26 9.44
CA GLN A 275 -51.94 -14.92 8.10
C GLN A 275 -51.70 -13.42 7.93
N LEU A 276 -52.59 -12.56 8.46
CA LEU A 276 -52.42 -11.11 8.47
C LEU A 276 -51.15 -10.68 9.24
N SER A 277 -50.92 -11.28 10.40
CA SER A 277 -49.72 -11.06 11.20
C SER A 277 -48.44 -11.48 10.46
N ALA A 278 -48.45 -12.63 9.79
CA ALA A 278 -47.33 -13.10 8.98
C ALA A 278 -47.06 -12.17 7.80
N LEU A 279 -48.10 -11.68 7.09
CA LEU A 279 -47.96 -10.71 6.00
C LEU A 279 -47.26 -9.42 6.43
N LEU A 280 -47.59 -8.89 7.60
CA LEU A 280 -46.92 -7.71 8.15
C LEU A 280 -45.42 -7.98 8.40
N THR A 281 -45.09 -9.16 8.93
CA THR A 281 -43.72 -9.57 9.19
C THR A 281 -42.93 -9.74 7.87
N TYR A 282 -43.50 -10.46 6.89
CA TYR A 282 -42.86 -10.61 5.57
C TYR A 282 -42.69 -9.27 4.83
N SER A 283 -43.63 -8.34 4.99
CA SER A 283 -43.54 -6.99 4.47
C SER A 283 -42.27 -6.28 4.95
N PHE A 284 -42.09 -6.32 6.28
CA PHE A 284 -40.89 -5.71 6.90
C PHE A 284 -39.62 -6.39 6.44
N MET A 285 -39.57 -7.72 6.39
CA MET A 285 -38.41 -8.49 5.94
C MET A 285 -38.00 -8.15 4.50
N MET A 286 -38.98 -8.04 3.57
CA MET A 286 -38.73 -7.70 2.17
C MET A 286 -38.17 -6.29 2.00
N LEU A 287 -38.77 -5.30 2.66
CA LEU A 287 -38.36 -3.91 2.56
C LEU A 287 -36.97 -3.68 3.14
N MET A 288 -36.69 -4.30 4.30
CA MET A 288 -35.34 -4.27 4.92
C MET A 288 -34.30 -4.95 4.04
N SER A 289 -34.64 -6.07 3.40
CA SER A 289 -33.74 -6.77 2.49
C SER A 289 -33.36 -5.91 1.27
N LEU A 290 -34.32 -5.17 0.72
CA LEU A 290 -34.06 -4.27 -0.39
C LEU A 290 -33.16 -3.09 0.01
N MET A 291 -33.33 -2.54 1.22
CA MET A 291 -32.46 -1.51 1.75
C MET A 291 -31.03 -2.03 1.94
N MET A 292 -30.87 -3.23 2.51
CA MET A 292 -29.56 -3.85 2.68
C MET A 292 -28.87 -4.11 1.33
N LEU A 293 -29.62 -4.52 0.31
CA LEU A 293 -29.08 -4.70 -1.04
C LEU A 293 -28.57 -3.38 -1.63
N SER A 294 -29.28 -2.28 -1.39
CA SER A 294 -28.83 -0.93 -1.76
C SER A 294 -27.49 -0.55 -1.12
N MET A 295 -27.35 -0.82 0.19
CA MET A 295 -26.11 -0.58 0.92
C MET A 295 -24.93 -1.41 0.40
N VAL A 296 -25.15 -2.68 0.10
CA VAL A 296 -24.14 -3.56 -0.51
C VAL A 296 -23.66 -3.02 -1.84
N PHE A 297 -24.57 -2.52 -2.68
CA PHE A 297 -24.22 -1.95 -3.98
C PHE A 297 -23.30 -0.71 -3.85
N VAL A 298 -23.58 0.18 -2.90
CA VAL A 298 -22.73 1.34 -2.62
C VAL A 298 -21.33 0.87 -2.17
N MET A 299 -21.25 -0.08 -1.23
CA MET A 299 -19.98 -0.62 -0.74
C MET A 299 -19.14 -1.28 -1.83
N ILE A 300 -19.74 -2.08 -2.69
CA ILE A 300 -19.05 -2.70 -3.83
C ILE A 300 -18.50 -1.63 -4.79
N THR A 301 -19.28 -0.57 -5.03
CA THR A 301 -18.86 0.52 -5.92
C THR A 301 -17.66 1.28 -5.33
N MET A 302 -17.66 1.57 -4.03
CA MET A 302 -16.54 2.23 -3.35
C MET A 302 -15.27 1.34 -3.36
N ALA A 303 -15.41 0.04 -3.08
CA ALA A 303 -14.30 -0.89 -3.11
C ALA A 303 -13.76 -1.15 -4.53
N GLY A 304 -14.53 -0.83 -5.57
CA GLY A 304 -14.12 -0.97 -6.97
C GLY A 304 -12.85 -0.18 -7.30
N GLU A 305 -12.73 1.06 -6.82
CA GLU A 305 -11.54 1.89 -7.04
C GLU A 305 -10.34 1.38 -6.25
N SER A 306 -10.54 1.00 -4.98
CA SER A 306 -9.50 0.35 -4.17
C SER A 306 -9.00 -0.95 -4.81
N THR A 307 -9.91 -1.73 -5.40
CA THR A 307 -9.57 -2.96 -6.12
C THR A 307 -8.71 -2.68 -7.35
N LYS A 308 -9.03 -1.63 -8.13
CA LYS A 308 -8.23 -1.25 -9.30
C LYS A 308 -6.80 -0.90 -8.91
N ARG A 309 -6.61 -0.09 -7.85
CA ARG A 309 -5.29 0.28 -7.35
C ARG A 309 -4.47 -0.93 -6.86
N ILE A 310 -5.11 -1.88 -6.20
CA ILE A 310 -4.45 -3.13 -5.78
C ILE A 310 -4.03 -3.96 -7.00
N ILE A 311 -4.91 -4.10 -7.99
CA ILE A 311 -4.61 -4.86 -9.21
C ILE A 311 -3.48 -4.23 -10.00
N GLU A 312 -3.41 -2.91 -10.08
CA GLU A 312 -2.32 -2.19 -10.72
C GLU A 312 -0.97 -2.63 -10.13
N VAL A 313 -0.85 -2.66 -8.80
CA VAL A 313 0.37 -3.17 -8.14
C VAL A 313 0.59 -4.66 -8.41
N LEU A 314 -0.42 -5.50 -8.26
CA LEU A 314 -0.25 -6.96 -8.45
C LEU A 314 -0.01 -7.38 -9.92
N SER A 315 -0.36 -6.53 -10.88
CA SER A 315 -0.16 -6.80 -12.31
C SER A 315 1.13 -6.20 -12.86
N GLU A 316 1.75 -5.27 -12.12
CA GLU A 316 3.03 -4.68 -12.49
C GLU A 316 4.12 -5.74 -12.47
N LYS A 317 4.95 -5.75 -13.50
CA LYS A 317 6.07 -6.69 -13.62
C LYS A 317 7.37 -5.92 -13.47
N SER A 318 8.34 -6.52 -12.78
CA SER A 318 9.69 -5.97 -12.72
C SER A 318 10.27 -5.79 -14.13
N THR A 319 10.81 -4.61 -14.41
CA THR A 319 11.51 -4.34 -15.68
C THR A 319 12.88 -5.02 -15.70
N LEU A 320 13.44 -5.34 -14.51
CA LEU A 320 14.70 -6.06 -14.38
C LEU A 320 14.44 -7.52 -14.03
N THR A 321 14.94 -8.41 -14.88
CA THR A 321 14.87 -9.86 -14.68
C THR A 321 16.24 -10.49 -14.87
N ASN A 322 16.46 -11.63 -14.24
CA ASN A 322 17.64 -12.45 -14.52
C ASN A 322 17.58 -13.01 -15.95
N PRO A 323 18.73 -13.16 -16.63
CA PRO A 323 18.81 -13.85 -17.91
C PRO A 323 18.50 -15.34 -17.72
N GLU A 324 18.27 -16.06 -18.84
CA GLU A 324 17.97 -17.51 -18.80
C GLU A 324 19.13 -18.33 -18.20
N ASN A 325 20.39 -17.92 -18.44
CA ASN A 325 21.58 -18.55 -17.89
C ASN A 325 22.42 -17.53 -17.14
N PRO A 326 22.07 -17.17 -15.89
CA PRO A 326 22.76 -16.15 -15.12
C PRO A 326 24.15 -16.61 -14.69
N VAL A 327 25.10 -15.68 -14.65
CA VAL A 327 26.43 -15.89 -14.09
C VAL A 327 26.39 -15.62 -12.58
N PHE A 328 26.92 -16.57 -11.80
CA PHE A 328 26.90 -16.52 -10.32
C PHE A 328 28.26 -16.15 -9.70
N GLU A 329 29.22 -15.69 -10.49
CA GLU A 329 30.54 -15.29 -9.98
C GLU A 329 30.99 -14.00 -10.65
N VAL A 330 31.37 -13.01 -9.85
CA VAL A 330 32.06 -11.80 -10.28
C VAL A 330 33.55 -12.02 -10.09
N VAL A 331 34.32 -12.02 -11.15
CA VAL A 331 35.75 -12.41 -11.13
C VAL A 331 36.58 -11.40 -10.35
N ASP A 332 36.47 -10.10 -10.67
CA ASP A 332 37.22 -9.02 -10.06
C ASP A 332 36.38 -7.73 -9.95
N GLY A 333 37.00 -6.64 -9.49
CA GLY A 333 36.35 -5.34 -9.30
C GLY A 333 36.53 -4.36 -10.47
N SER A 334 36.96 -4.82 -11.67
CA SER A 334 37.02 -3.95 -12.83
C SER A 334 35.63 -3.48 -13.27
N VAL A 335 35.54 -2.23 -13.76
CA VAL A 335 34.28 -1.65 -14.23
C VAL A 335 34.54 -0.95 -15.57
N ASP A 336 33.79 -1.36 -16.61
CA ASP A 336 33.89 -0.76 -17.94
C ASP A 336 32.54 -0.21 -18.38
N PHE A 337 32.54 1.02 -18.87
CA PHE A 337 31.41 1.66 -19.56
C PHE A 337 31.81 1.81 -21.03
N ASP A 338 31.11 1.13 -21.92
CA ASP A 338 31.36 1.14 -23.35
C ASP A 338 30.21 1.85 -24.08
N GLY A 339 30.43 3.13 -24.46
CA GLY A 339 29.47 3.96 -25.21
C GLY A 339 28.11 4.11 -24.50
N VAL A 340 28.08 4.21 -23.17
CA VAL A 340 26.85 4.15 -22.39
C VAL A 340 26.03 5.42 -22.51
N SER A 341 24.78 5.27 -22.93
CA SER A 341 23.73 6.30 -22.84
C SER A 341 22.55 5.78 -22.02
N PHE A 342 21.96 6.66 -21.20
CA PHE A 342 20.88 6.31 -20.31
C PHE A 342 19.84 7.41 -20.14
N ARG A 343 18.57 7.02 -20.04
CA ARG A 343 17.42 7.86 -19.64
C ARG A 343 16.51 7.12 -18.69
N TYR A 344 15.96 7.85 -17.70
CA TYR A 344 15.06 7.26 -16.68
C TYR A 344 13.68 6.86 -17.20
N SER A 345 13.26 7.39 -18.33
CA SER A 345 11.96 7.06 -18.95
C SER A 345 12.08 7.15 -20.47
N GLU A 346 11.44 6.23 -21.18
CA GLU A 346 11.36 6.28 -22.65
C GLU A 346 10.73 7.59 -23.16
N LYS A 347 9.90 8.25 -22.35
CA LYS A 347 9.25 9.52 -22.68
C LYS A 347 10.14 10.74 -22.39
N ALA A 348 11.28 10.56 -21.74
CA ALA A 348 12.19 11.67 -21.45
C ALA A 348 12.84 12.19 -22.73
N GLU A 349 12.75 13.49 -22.97
CA GLU A 349 13.35 14.15 -24.14
C GLU A 349 14.88 14.20 -24.07
N ARG A 350 15.46 14.16 -22.88
CA ARG A 350 16.90 14.28 -22.66
C ARG A 350 17.48 13.01 -22.06
N MET A 351 18.67 12.64 -22.55
CA MET A 351 19.48 11.60 -21.92
C MET A 351 20.04 12.13 -20.59
N ALA A 352 20.02 11.28 -19.55
CA ALA A 352 20.70 11.57 -18.29
C ALA A 352 22.21 11.34 -18.41
N LEU A 353 22.63 10.34 -19.20
CA LEU A 353 23.99 10.06 -19.59
C LEU A 353 24.07 9.92 -21.11
N SER A 354 25.15 10.39 -21.73
CA SER A 354 25.33 10.36 -23.19
C SER A 354 26.77 9.99 -23.56
N GLY A 355 26.93 8.81 -24.20
CA GLY A 355 28.19 8.36 -24.76
C GLY A 355 29.32 8.30 -23.72
N ILE A 356 29.09 7.60 -22.62
CA ILE A 356 30.10 7.43 -21.55
C ILE A 356 31.03 6.29 -21.92
N ASP A 357 32.32 6.60 -22.03
CA ASP A 357 33.40 5.64 -22.16
C ASP A 357 34.35 5.80 -20.97
N LEU A 358 34.44 4.78 -20.11
CA LEU A 358 35.25 4.80 -18.90
C LEU A 358 35.68 3.39 -18.52
N HIS A 359 36.98 3.18 -18.34
CA HIS A 359 37.56 1.90 -17.93
C HIS A 359 38.27 2.06 -16.59
N ILE A 360 37.81 1.31 -15.59
CA ILE A 360 38.32 1.31 -14.21
C ILE A 360 38.93 -0.08 -13.92
N LYS A 361 40.17 -0.09 -13.49
CA LYS A 361 40.89 -1.33 -13.15
C LYS A 361 40.46 -1.85 -11.78
N SER A 362 40.54 -3.17 -11.58
CA SER A 362 40.33 -3.75 -10.25
C SER A 362 41.30 -3.17 -9.23
N GLY A 363 40.79 -2.79 -8.06
CA GLY A 363 41.55 -2.16 -6.96
C GLY A 363 41.79 -0.65 -7.10
N GLU A 364 41.48 -0.07 -8.27
CA GLU A 364 41.67 1.36 -8.53
C GLU A 364 40.72 2.23 -7.68
N THR A 365 41.19 3.39 -7.25
CA THR A 365 40.37 4.40 -6.59
C THR A 365 40.06 5.53 -7.57
N ILE A 366 38.79 5.68 -7.92
CA ILE A 366 38.29 6.71 -8.85
C ILE A 366 37.53 7.77 -8.09
N GLY A 367 37.93 9.04 -8.28
CA GLY A 367 37.13 10.19 -7.85
C GLY A 367 36.20 10.66 -8.98
N ILE A 368 34.94 10.98 -8.66
CA ILE A 368 34.00 11.56 -9.63
C ILE A 368 33.55 12.92 -9.10
N ILE A 369 33.83 13.99 -9.88
CA ILE A 369 33.49 15.36 -9.53
C ILE A 369 32.66 16.02 -10.63
N GLY A 370 31.89 17.04 -10.29
CA GLY A 370 31.09 17.82 -11.24
C GLY A 370 29.96 18.56 -10.53
N GLY A 371 29.33 19.46 -11.24
CA GLY A 371 28.23 20.29 -10.72
C GLY A 371 27.01 19.46 -10.25
N THR A 372 26.11 20.11 -9.54
CA THR A 372 24.81 19.50 -9.19
C THR A 372 24.03 19.22 -10.48
N GLY A 373 23.48 18.01 -10.61
CA GLY A 373 22.76 17.61 -11.83
C GLY A 373 23.64 17.08 -12.96
N SER A 374 24.97 16.90 -12.78
CA SER A 374 25.86 16.32 -13.79
C SER A 374 25.75 14.80 -13.97
N ALA A 375 24.76 14.15 -13.33
CA ALA A 375 24.43 12.73 -13.44
C ALA A 375 25.44 11.73 -12.83
N LYS A 376 26.24 12.17 -11.84
CA LYS A 376 27.22 11.31 -11.13
C LYS A 376 26.58 10.08 -10.47
N SER A 377 25.52 10.28 -9.69
CA SER A 377 24.78 9.19 -9.04
C SER A 377 24.11 8.27 -10.06
N THR A 378 23.65 8.81 -11.19
CA THR A 378 23.11 8.01 -12.29
C THR A 378 24.15 7.03 -12.84
N LEU A 379 25.37 7.49 -13.04
CA LEU A 379 26.47 6.66 -13.54
C LEU A 379 26.72 5.45 -12.64
N VAL A 380 26.87 5.67 -11.33
CA VAL A 380 27.19 4.58 -10.38
C VAL A 380 26.01 3.63 -10.14
N ASN A 381 24.76 4.09 -10.30
CA ASN A 381 23.58 3.25 -10.18
C ASN A 381 23.50 2.16 -11.27
N LEU A 382 24.13 2.37 -12.41
CA LEU A 382 24.20 1.39 -13.49
C LEU A 382 25.15 0.24 -13.16
N ILE A 383 26.20 0.46 -12.34
CA ILE A 383 27.17 -0.58 -11.95
C ILE A 383 26.48 -1.71 -11.16
N SER A 384 25.60 -1.36 -10.23
CA SER A 384 24.81 -2.33 -9.43
C SER A 384 23.53 -2.80 -10.14
N ARG A 385 23.36 -2.44 -11.41
CA ARG A 385 22.18 -2.76 -12.21
C ARG A 385 20.90 -2.38 -11.47
N LEU A 386 20.80 -1.13 -10.96
CA LEU A 386 19.54 -0.60 -10.45
C LEU A 386 18.61 -0.21 -11.60
N TYR A 387 19.21 0.12 -12.75
CA TYR A 387 18.58 0.37 -14.05
C TYR A 387 19.41 -0.30 -15.14
N ASP A 388 18.79 -0.70 -16.24
CA ASP A 388 19.50 -1.14 -17.44
C ASP A 388 19.82 0.08 -18.34
N VAL A 389 20.94 0.05 -19.06
CA VAL A 389 21.35 1.10 -19.98
C VAL A 389 20.40 1.18 -21.19
N THR A 390 20.23 2.38 -21.76
CA THR A 390 19.46 2.57 -22.99
C THR A 390 20.28 2.17 -24.20
N GLU A 391 21.57 2.53 -24.23
CA GLU A 391 22.52 2.19 -25.29
C GLU A 391 23.87 1.85 -24.65
N GLY A 392 24.68 1.03 -25.33
CA GLY A 392 25.98 0.60 -24.84
C GLY A 392 25.92 -0.57 -23.84
N SER A 393 26.99 -0.75 -23.10
CA SER A 393 27.11 -1.78 -22.07
C SER A 393 27.89 -1.34 -20.86
N VAL A 394 27.48 -1.80 -19.67
CA VAL A 394 28.26 -1.70 -18.43
C VAL A 394 28.75 -3.08 -18.06
N LYS A 395 30.05 -3.21 -17.82
CA LYS A 395 30.66 -4.49 -17.43
C LYS A 395 31.27 -4.38 -16.04
N VAL A 396 31.18 -5.46 -15.28
CA VAL A 396 31.85 -5.64 -13.98
C VAL A 396 32.60 -6.97 -14.05
N GLY A 397 33.89 -6.99 -13.69
CA GLY A 397 34.71 -8.20 -13.82
C GLY A 397 34.79 -8.71 -15.26
N GLY A 398 34.78 -7.80 -16.24
CA GLY A 398 34.86 -8.10 -17.68
C GLY A 398 33.58 -8.65 -18.33
N ARG A 399 32.47 -8.75 -17.60
CA ARG A 399 31.16 -9.24 -18.11
C ARG A 399 30.08 -8.19 -17.98
N ASP A 400 29.16 -8.17 -18.95
CA ASP A 400 28.00 -7.25 -18.92
C ASP A 400 27.15 -7.51 -17.66
N VAL A 401 26.74 -6.45 -16.98
CA VAL A 401 25.91 -6.53 -15.77
C VAL A 401 24.58 -7.24 -15.99
N ARG A 402 24.11 -7.30 -17.25
CA ARG A 402 22.86 -7.98 -17.65
C ARG A 402 22.99 -9.50 -17.70
N GLU A 403 24.23 -10.03 -17.75
CA GLU A 403 24.50 -11.47 -17.77
C GLU A 403 24.54 -12.11 -16.39
N TYR A 404 24.70 -11.29 -15.35
CA TYR A 404 24.75 -11.77 -13.97
C TYR A 404 23.38 -12.07 -13.39
N ASP A 405 23.37 -13.01 -12.43
CA ASP A 405 22.31 -13.02 -11.42
C ASP A 405 22.33 -11.71 -10.63
N ILE A 406 21.17 -11.05 -10.51
CA ILE A 406 21.07 -9.71 -9.91
C ILE A 406 21.52 -9.71 -8.44
N GLU A 407 21.19 -10.75 -7.68
CA GLU A 407 21.59 -10.86 -6.27
C GLU A 407 23.10 -11.05 -6.15
N THR A 408 23.68 -11.87 -7.00
CA THR A 408 25.13 -12.11 -7.06
C THR A 408 25.87 -10.82 -7.40
N LEU A 409 25.49 -10.11 -8.45
CA LEU A 409 26.11 -8.83 -8.78
C LEU A 409 26.01 -7.83 -7.63
N ARG A 410 24.80 -7.65 -7.10
CA ARG A 410 24.55 -6.73 -5.99
C ARG A 410 25.24 -7.15 -4.70
N SER A 411 25.54 -8.43 -4.50
CA SER A 411 26.33 -8.88 -3.36
C SER A 411 27.79 -8.42 -3.43
N GLN A 412 28.33 -8.26 -4.64
CA GLN A 412 29.71 -7.85 -4.89
C GLN A 412 29.90 -6.34 -5.11
N VAL A 413 28.82 -5.59 -5.27
CA VAL A 413 28.81 -4.13 -5.38
C VAL A 413 28.14 -3.52 -4.15
N ALA A 414 28.86 -2.79 -3.32
CA ALA A 414 28.29 -2.07 -2.18
C ALA A 414 28.20 -0.58 -2.48
N VAL A 415 27.07 0.03 -2.10
CA VAL A 415 26.82 1.45 -2.30
C VAL A 415 26.49 2.10 -0.96
N VAL A 416 27.24 3.15 -0.61
CA VAL A 416 26.91 4.06 0.49
C VAL A 416 26.22 5.26 -0.11
N LEU A 417 24.93 5.39 0.13
CA LEU A 417 24.07 6.40 -0.49
C LEU A 417 24.26 7.78 0.13
N GLN A 418 24.01 8.83 -0.63
CA GLN A 418 23.99 10.22 -0.17
C GLN A 418 23.01 10.42 1.01
N LYS A 419 21.80 9.87 0.92
CA LYS A 419 20.82 9.85 2.02
C LYS A 419 20.98 8.58 2.84
N ASN A 420 21.77 8.64 3.88
CA ASN A 420 22.02 7.53 4.78
C ASN A 420 20.77 7.13 5.54
N GLN A 421 20.35 5.87 5.41
CA GLN A 421 19.19 5.31 6.08
C GLN A 421 19.59 4.20 7.05
N LEU A 422 19.13 4.33 8.31
CA LEU A 422 19.21 3.28 9.31
C LEU A 422 17.80 2.77 9.62
N PHE A 423 17.71 1.49 9.90
CA PHE A 423 16.46 0.85 10.29
C PHE A 423 16.34 0.83 11.82
N SER A 424 15.09 0.80 12.30
CA SER A 424 14.83 0.57 13.73
C SER A 424 15.34 -0.81 14.16
N GLY A 425 16.07 -0.86 15.27
CA GLY A 425 16.76 -2.04 15.77
C GLY A 425 18.08 -1.65 16.40
N THR A 426 18.89 -2.61 16.82
CA THR A 426 20.21 -2.33 17.41
C THR A 426 21.22 -1.87 16.35
N ILE A 427 22.35 -1.31 16.78
CA ILE A 427 23.48 -1.04 15.87
C ILE A 427 23.93 -2.36 15.22
N LYS A 428 24.02 -3.47 15.97
CA LYS A 428 24.34 -4.80 15.43
C LYS A 428 23.37 -5.22 14.34
N ASP A 429 22.05 -5.03 14.55
CA ASP A 429 21.04 -5.36 13.54
C ASP A 429 21.26 -4.55 12.25
N ASN A 430 21.57 -3.27 12.37
CA ASN A 430 21.87 -2.41 11.23
C ASN A 430 23.16 -2.83 10.50
N LEU A 431 24.18 -3.27 11.20
CA LEU A 431 25.42 -3.78 10.61
C LEU A 431 25.20 -5.12 9.88
N ARG A 432 24.37 -6.01 10.43
CA ARG A 432 24.03 -7.31 9.83
C ARG A 432 23.31 -7.23 8.50
N TRP A 433 22.81 -6.06 8.11
CA TRP A 433 22.35 -5.84 6.72
C TRP A 433 23.49 -6.00 5.69
N GLY A 434 24.74 -5.74 6.10
CA GLY A 434 25.90 -6.00 5.25
C GLY A 434 26.25 -7.48 5.16
N ASN A 435 26.22 -8.18 6.29
CA ASN A 435 26.44 -9.63 6.39
C ASN A 435 25.69 -10.18 7.62
N LYS A 436 24.71 -11.06 7.38
CA LYS A 436 23.87 -11.67 8.44
C LYS A 436 24.67 -12.52 9.42
N GLU A 437 25.76 -13.14 8.97
CA GLU A 437 26.59 -14.07 9.73
C GLU A 437 27.83 -13.39 10.34
N ALA A 438 27.91 -12.07 10.24
CA ALA A 438 29.06 -11.34 10.77
C ALA A 438 29.21 -11.56 12.29
N THR A 439 30.45 -11.88 12.70
CA THR A 439 30.79 -11.98 14.11
C THR A 439 30.91 -10.61 14.76
N ASP A 440 30.86 -10.57 16.09
CA ASP A 440 31.02 -9.31 16.84
C ASP A 440 32.42 -8.69 16.59
N GLU A 441 33.48 -9.51 16.42
CA GLU A 441 34.82 -9.05 16.09
C GLU A 441 34.88 -8.42 14.70
N GLU A 442 34.24 -9.03 13.70
CA GLU A 442 34.16 -8.45 12.35
C GLU A 442 33.42 -7.11 12.37
N MET A 443 32.31 -7.02 13.12
CA MET A 443 31.55 -5.76 13.26
C MET A 443 32.40 -4.65 13.92
N VAL A 444 33.12 -4.97 15.00
CA VAL A 444 34.04 -4.03 15.66
C VAL A 444 35.16 -3.61 14.70
N HIS A 445 35.73 -4.56 13.94
CA HIS A 445 36.80 -4.28 12.99
C HIS A 445 36.35 -3.27 11.92
N VAL A 446 35.22 -3.52 11.24
CA VAL A 446 34.74 -2.57 10.21
C VAL A 446 34.29 -1.24 10.79
N CYS A 447 33.78 -1.20 12.03
CA CYS A 447 33.44 0.03 12.72
C CYS A 447 34.69 0.86 13.03
N ARG A 448 35.84 0.24 13.35
CA ARG A 448 37.12 0.94 13.48
C ARG A 448 37.59 1.51 12.16
N LEU A 449 37.49 0.75 11.06
CA LEU A 449 37.82 1.25 9.72
C LEU A 449 36.94 2.44 9.32
N ALA A 450 35.66 2.39 9.66
CA ALA A 450 34.68 3.47 9.41
C ALA A 450 34.73 4.59 10.47
N GLN A 451 35.69 4.56 11.41
CA GLN A 451 35.81 5.52 12.53
C GLN A 451 34.52 5.61 13.38
N ALA A 452 33.79 4.49 13.53
CA ALA A 452 32.52 4.42 14.23
C ALA A 452 32.65 3.84 15.66
N ASP A 453 33.66 3.02 15.92
CA ASP A 453 33.85 2.31 17.19
C ASP A 453 33.95 3.27 18.40
N ASP A 454 34.63 4.40 18.25
CA ASP A 454 34.84 5.40 19.30
C ASP A 454 33.54 5.95 19.87
N PHE A 455 32.59 6.33 18.99
CA PHE A 455 31.33 6.87 19.49
C PHE A 455 30.34 5.75 19.92
N ILE A 456 30.41 4.57 19.29
CA ILE A 456 29.59 3.41 19.70
C ILE A 456 29.93 3.01 21.13
N SER A 457 31.23 2.97 21.48
CA SER A 457 31.72 2.63 22.81
C SER A 457 31.33 3.64 23.89
N GLN A 458 30.91 4.86 23.50
CA GLN A 458 30.41 5.89 24.42
C GLN A 458 28.93 5.74 24.74
N PHE A 459 28.18 4.94 23.97
CA PHE A 459 26.78 4.67 24.28
C PHE A 459 26.68 3.69 25.48
N PRO A 460 25.68 3.85 26.35
CA PRO A 460 25.50 2.98 27.49
C PRO A 460 25.43 1.48 27.15
N ASP A 461 24.77 1.16 26.03
CA ASP A 461 24.56 -0.21 25.57
C ASP A 461 25.53 -0.59 24.42
N GLY A 462 26.52 0.27 24.11
CA GLY A 462 27.52 0.02 23.05
C GLY A 462 26.86 -0.38 21.73
N TYR A 463 27.26 -1.52 21.18
CA TYR A 463 26.73 -2.06 19.92
C TYR A 463 25.27 -2.54 19.99
N ASP A 464 24.73 -2.76 21.19
CA ASP A 464 23.33 -3.13 21.41
C ASP A 464 22.42 -1.90 21.56
N THR A 465 22.97 -0.68 21.44
CA THR A 465 22.21 0.57 21.44
C THR A 465 21.15 0.54 20.35
N TYR A 466 19.88 0.85 20.74
CA TYR A 466 18.75 0.87 19.83
C TYR A 466 18.76 2.14 18.97
N ILE A 467 18.63 1.95 17.67
CA ILE A 467 18.48 3.01 16.66
C ILE A 467 17.01 3.15 16.35
N GLU A 468 16.51 4.38 16.44
CA GLU A 468 15.13 4.72 16.06
C GLU A 468 14.96 4.73 14.53
N GLN A 469 13.69 4.70 14.06
CA GLN A 469 13.36 4.71 12.65
C GLN A 469 14.04 5.88 11.90
N GLY A 470 14.80 5.56 10.87
CA GLY A 470 15.58 6.54 10.11
C GLY A 470 16.81 7.10 10.86
N GLY A 471 17.14 6.56 12.03
CA GLY A 471 18.30 7.00 12.83
C GLY A 471 18.14 8.40 13.41
N THR A 472 16.96 8.75 13.91
CA THR A 472 16.66 10.10 14.44
C THR A 472 17.44 10.41 15.72
N ASN A 473 17.86 9.39 16.45
CA ASN A 473 18.60 9.49 17.70
C ASN A 473 20.14 9.46 17.54
N VAL A 474 20.65 9.50 16.31
CA VAL A 474 22.09 9.61 16.01
C VAL A 474 22.38 10.78 15.09
N SER A 475 23.58 11.38 15.21
CA SER A 475 23.97 12.51 14.37
C SER A 475 24.17 12.09 12.91
N GLY A 476 24.15 13.06 11.98
CA GLY A 476 24.37 12.81 10.55
C GLY A 476 25.69 12.08 10.27
N GLY A 477 26.78 12.52 10.89
CA GLY A 477 28.10 11.88 10.75
C GLY A 477 28.18 10.49 11.39
N GLN A 478 27.51 10.25 12.52
CA GLN A 478 27.41 8.93 13.12
C GLN A 478 26.63 7.97 12.21
N LYS A 479 25.46 8.42 11.71
CA LYS A 479 24.66 7.65 10.76
C LYS A 479 25.45 7.25 9.53
N GLN A 480 26.20 8.18 8.98
CA GLN A 480 27.03 7.98 7.80
C GLN A 480 28.12 6.93 8.05
N ARG A 481 28.86 7.03 9.18
CA ARG A 481 29.90 6.06 9.56
C ARG A 481 29.32 4.66 9.79
N LEU A 482 28.14 4.54 10.35
CA LEU A 482 27.43 3.24 10.47
C LEU A 482 27.05 2.67 9.10
N CYS A 483 26.59 3.49 8.15
CA CYS A 483 26.31 3.05 6.78
C CYS A 483 27.58 2.62 6.03
N ILE A 484 28.70 3.29 6.26
CA ILE A 484 30.02 2.88 5.74
C ILE A 484 30.42 1.53 6.32
N ALA A 485 30.37 1.35 7.65
CA ALA A 485 30.69 0.08 8.30
C ALA A 485 29.82 -1.07 7.77
N ARG A 486 28.52 -0.83 7.57
CA ARG A 486 27.59 -1.79 6.95
C ARG A 486 28.02 -2.20 5.54
N ALA A 487 28.48 -1.25 4.73
CA ALA A 487 28.94 -1.53 3.37
C ALA A 487 30.26 -2.32 3.38
N LEU A 488 31.16 -2.04 4.30
CA LEU A 488 32.44 -2.77 4.46
C LEU A 488 32.25 -4.21 4.90
N LEU A 489 31.26 -4.49 5.77
CA LEU A 489 30.92 -5.84 6.22
C LEU A 489 30.54 -6.78 5.08
N LYS A 490 30.08 -6.23 3.97
CA LYS A 490 29.74 -6.98 2.77
C LYS A 490 30.96 -7.56 2.04
N LYS A 491 32.17 -7.04 2.32
CA LYS A 491 33.44 -7.37 1.65
C LYS A 491 33.32 -7.32 0.13
N PRO A 492 32.86 -6.19 -0.45
CA PRO A 492 32.52 -6.08 -1.86
C PRO A 492 33.79 -6.00 -2.73
N LYS A 493 33.66 -6.37 -4.03
CA LYS A 493 34.69 -6.14 -5.04
C LYS A 493 34.66 -4.70 -5.57
N VAL A 494 33.50 -4.05 -5.54
CA VAL A 494 33.31 -2.64 -5.91
C VAL A 494 32.59 -1.92 -4.79
N LEU A 495 33.20 -0.86 -4.24
CA LEU A 495 32.65 -0.03 -3.19
C LEU A 495 32.42 1.39 -3.71
N ILE A 496 31.16 1.84 -3.65
CA ILE A 496 30.74 3.13 -4.17
C ILE A 496 30.33 4.03 -3.00
N PHE A 497 30.87 5.24 -2.98
CA PHE A 497 30.53 6.32 -2.07
C PHE A 497 29.83 7.42 -2.87
N ASP A 498 28.50 7.54 -2.75
CA ASP A 498 27.72 8.57 -3.43
C ASP A 498 27.53 9.76 -2.49
N ASP A 499 28.45 10.75 -2.57
CA ASP A 499 28.50 11.97 -1.74
C ASP A 499 28.32 11.67 -0.23
N SER A 500 28.77 10.48 0.16
CA SER A 500 28.49 9.90 1.46
C SER A 500 29.49 10.28 2.55
N THR A 501 30.44 11.17 2.27
CA THR A 501 31.39 11.72 3.26
C THR A 501 31.13 13.20 3.59
N SER A 502 30.11 13.80 2.99
CA SER A 502 29.80 15.23 3.14
C SER A 502 29.40 15.65 4.56
N ALA A 503 28.82 14.74 5.36
CA ALA A 503 28.45 14.99 6.76
C ALA A 503 29.54 14.57 7.78
N VAL A 504 30.68 14.07 7.30
CA VAL A 504 31.82 13.71 8.13
C VAL A 504 32.86 14.83 8.03
N ASP A 505 33.56 15.13 9.11
CA ASP A 505 34.66 16.11 9.09
C ASP A 505 35.83 15.62 8.23
N THR A 506 36.61 16.57 7.71
CA THR A 506 37.68 16.30 6.75
C THR A 506 38.75 15.36 7.29
N LYS A 507 39.05 15.44 8.60
CA LYS A 507 40.03 14.56 9.26
C LYS A 507 39.56 13.13 9.31
N THR A 508 38.34 12.92 9.73
CA THR A 508 37.70 11.57 9.79
C THR A 508 37.56 10.96 8.39
N ASP A 509 37.15 11.75 7.38
CA ASP A 509 37.10 11.32 5.98
C ASP A 509 38.47 10.85 5.46
N ALA A 510 39.52 11.60 5.72
CA ALA A 510 40.90 11.23 5.35
C ALA A 510 41.34 9.91 6.06
N CYS A 511 40.99 9.73 7.35
CA CYS A 511 41.29 8.48 8.08
C CYS A 511 40.55 7.28 7.46
N ILE A 512 39.26 7.44 7.11
CA ILE A 512 38.47 6.38 6.46
C ILE A 512 39.11 6.01 5.13
N ARG A 513 39.44 6.99 4.27
CA ARG A 513 40.06 6.72 2.96
C ARG A 513 41.40 6.03 3.07
N LYS A 514 42.23 6.43 4.05
CA LYS A 514 43.50 5.78 4.34
C LYS A 514 43.29 4.32 4.76
N ALA A 515 42.37 4.08 5.70
CA ALA A 515 42.05 2.73 6.17
C ALA A 515 41.56 1.84 5.00
N LEU A 516 40.72 2.36 4.12
CA LEU A 516 40.23 1.62 2.94
C LEU A 516 41.33 1.25 1.95
N ARG A 517 42.35 2.09 1.78
CA ARG A 517 43.51 1.75 0.93
C ARG A 517 44.35 0.64 1.55
N GLU A 518 44.59 0.71 2.85
CA GLU A 518 45.46 -0.23 3.55
C GLU A 518 44.83 -1.60 3.73
N PHE A 519 43.53 -1.66 4.08
CA PHE A 519 42.85 -2.89 4.46
C PHE A 519 42.03 -3.53 3.32
N MET A 520 41.71 -2.79 2.25
CA MET A 520 40.94 -3.30 1.10
C MET A 520 41.61 -2.90 -0.25
N PRO A 521 42.88 -3.28 -0.49
CA PRO A 521 43.60 -2.87 -1.70
C PRO A 521 42.99 -3.42 -2.99
N GLU A 522 42.42 -4.63 -2.96
CA GLU A 522 41.83 -5.28 -4.13
C GLU A 522 40.42 -4.78 -4.48
N THR A 523 39.76 -4.09 -3.56
CA THR A 523 38.43 -3.52 -3.78
C THR A 523 38.55 -2.25 -4.61
N THR A 524 37.81 -2.15 -5.70
CA THR A 524 37.67 -0.93 -6.49
C THR A 524 36.82 0.07 -5.74
N LYS A 525 37.31 1.32 -5.59
CA LYS A 525 36.63 2.39 -4.85
C LYS A 525 36.21 3.50 -5.80
N ILE A 526 34.92 3.82 -5.81
CA ILE A 526 34.37 4.90 -6.62
C ILE A 526 33.81 5.94 -5.66
N ILE A 527 34.40 7.12 -5.62
CA ILE A 527 34.08 8.19 -4.68
C ILE A 527 33.47 9.36 -5.45
N ILE A 528 32.16 9.52 -5.35
CA ILE A 528 31.49 10.74 -5.80
C ILE A 528 31.61 11.77 -4.69
N ALA A 529 32.19 12.93 -4.98
CA ALA A 529 32.31 13.98 -4.01
C ALA A 529 31.94 15.35 -4.61
N GLN A 530 31.44 16.22 -3.74
CA GLN A 530 31.28 17.65 -4.05
C GLN A 530 32.53 18.43 -3.70
N ARG A 531 33.32 17.92 -2.74
CA ARG A 531 34.58 18.53 -2.30
C ARG A 531 35.77 17.90 -3.04
N THR A 532 36.62 18.72 -3.66
CA THR A 532 37.81 18.24 -4.33
C THR A 532 38.78 17.52 -3.39
N ALA A 533 38.89 17.98 -2.14
CA ALA A 533 39.74 17.38 -1.10
C ALA A 533 39.38 15.90 -0.82
N SER A 534 38.16 15.44 -1.08
CA SER A 534 37.76 14.03 -0.88
C SER A 534 38.20 13.10 -2.01
N VAL A 535 38.65 13.65 -3.16
CA VAL A 535 39.07 12.87 -4.33
C VAL A 535 40.47 13.21 -4.82
N GLU A 536 41.13 14.17 -4.18
CA GLU A 536 42.48 14.69 -4.59
C GLU A 536 43.54 13.58 -4.60
N ASP A 537 43.43 12.62 -3.69
CA ASP A 537 44.31 11.48 -3.54
C ASP A 537 43.84 10.21 -4.30
N ALA A 538 42.81 10.31 -5.16
CA ALA A 538 42.39 9.23 -6.04
C ALA A 538 43.41 8.95 -7.15
N ASP A 539 43.46 7.70 -7.62
CA ASP A 539 44.38 7.32 -8.71
C ASP A 539 44.02 8.06 -10.01
N ARG A 540 42.75 8.24 -10.28
CA ARG A 540 42.23 9.09 -11.35
C ARG A 540 40.93 9.78 -10.87
N ILE A 541 40.71 10.95 -11.44
CA ILE A 541 39.54 11.78 -11.21
C ILE A 541 38.78 11.94 -12.54
N VAL A 542 37.50 11.70 -12.52
CA VAL A 542 36.56 11.88 -13.64
C VAL A 542 35.79 13.17 -13.41
N VAL A 543 35.91 14.12 -14.33
CA VAL A 543 35.14 15.38 -14.32
C VAL A 543 33.92 15.21 -15.20
N MET A 544 32.73 15.34 -14.61
CA MET A 544 31.45 15.20 -15.32
C MET A 544 30.68 16.51 -15.40
N ASP A 545 30.13 16.78 -16.57
CA ASP A 545 29.19 17.87 -16.77
C ASP A 545 28.11 17.48 -17.80
N GLY A 546 26.85 17.91 -17.57
CA GLY A 546 25.73 17.67 -18.46
C GLY A 546 25.52 16.20 -18.89
N GLY A 547 25.85 15.22 -18.02
CA GLY A 547 25.74 13.79 -18.32
C GLY A 547 26.82 13.22 -19.23
N ARG A 548 27.97 13.92 -19.36
CA ARG A 548 29.13 13.50 -20.14
C ARG A 548 30.42 13.58 -19.33
N ILE A 549 31.40 12.78 -19.70
CA ILE A 549 32.77 12.87 -19.17
C ILE A 549 33.48 13.97 -19.94
N MET A 550 33.95 15.00 -19.22
CA MET A 550 34.66 16.12 -19.77
C MET A 550 36.19 15.90 -19.77
N ALA A 551 36.70 15.25 -18.71
CA ALA A 551 38.11 14.93 -18.56
C ALA A 551 38.31 13.78 -17.59
N VAL A 552 39.40 13.02 -17.76
CA VAL A 552 39.88 11.97 -16.84
C VAL A 552 41.40 12.16 -16.67
N GLY A 553 41.87 12.18 -15.44
CA GLY A 553 43.29 12.28 -15.13
C GLY A 553 43.58 12.33 -13.65
N THR A 554 44.83 12.41 -13.26
CA THR A 554 45.28 12.65 -11.89
C THR A 554 44.95 14.09 -11.46
N HIS A 555 44.97 14.37 -10.16
CA HIS A 555 44.81 15.74 -9.65
C HIS A 555 45.76 16.74 -10.37
N ALA A 556 47.05 16.41 -10.48
CA ALA A 556 48.07 17.27 -11.10
C ALA A 556 47.80 17.54 -12.59
N GLU A 557 47.40 16.48 -13.35
CA GLU A 557 47.05 16.62 -14.76
C GLU A 557 45.82 17.50 -14.99
N LEU A 558 44.79 17.30 -14.18
CA LEU A 558 43.55 18.09 -14.29
C LEU A 558 43.76 19.55 -13.87
N MET A 559 44.57 19.79 -12.86
CA MET A 559 44.95 21.14 -12.47
C MET A 559 45.71 21.88 -13.58
N ALA A 560 46.52 21.17 -14.36
CA ALA A 560 47.27 21.74 -15.48
C ALA A 560 46.40 21.96 -16.73
N ALA A 561 45.53 20.98 -17.06
CA ALA A 561 44.88 20.88 -18.38
C ALA A 561 43.36 21.20 -18.37
N ASN A 562 42.64 21.09 -17.24
CA ASN A 562 41.21 21.28 -17.21
C ASN A 562 40.78 22.54 -16.44
N GLU A 563 40.17 23.47 -17.14
CA GLU A 563 39.75 24.77 -16.58
C GLU A 563 38.62 24.60 -15.57
N VAL A 564 37.63 23.73 -15.85
CA VAL A 564 36.47 23.46 -14.97
C VAL A 564 36.93 22.87 -13.63
N TYR A 565 37.84 21.88 -13.67
CA TYR A 565 38.39 21.29 -12.45
C TYR A 565 39.17 22.33 -11.62
N ARG A 566 39.97 23.14 -12.27
CA ARG A 566 40.76 24.21 -11.63
C ARG A 566 39.87 25.28 -10.99
N GLU A 567 38.79 25.65 -11.66
CA GLU A 567 37.81 26.59 -11.13
C GLU A 567 37.14 26.05 -9.87
N ILE A 568 36.65 24.79 -9.92
CA ILE A 568 36.02 24.11 -8.77
C ILE A 568 37.02 24.06 -7.60
N TYR A 569 38.27 23.64 -7.83
CA TYR A 569 39.28 23.51 -6.80
C TYR A 569 39.63 24.88 -6.18
N THR A 570 39.84 25.90 -7.03
CA THR A 570 40.21 27.24 -6.58
C THR A 570 39.09 27.93 -5.80
N SER A 571 37.85 27.75 -6.23
CA SER A 571 36.69 28.32 -5.53
C SER A 571 36.50 27.72 -4.13
N GLN A 572 36.75 26.42 -3.99
CA GLN A 572 36.63 25.74 -2.70
C GLN A 572 37.78 26.07 -1.74
N ASN A 573 38.99 26.24 -2.24
CA ASN A 573 40.15 26.57 -1.40
C ASN A 573 40.22 28.06 -1.04
N LYS A 574 39.67 28.97 -1.85
CA LYS A 574 39.55 30.39 -1.47
C LYS A 574 38.53 30.58 -0.34
N ALA A 575 37.42 29.86 -0.35
CA ALA A 575 36.43 29.89 0.73
C ALA A 575 36.98 29.34 2.06
N GLY A 576 37.91 28.37 2.03
CA GLY A 576 38.55 27.83 3.24
C GLY A 576 39.76 28.64 3.77
N ALA A 577 40.21 29.66 3.08
CA ALA A 577 41.27 30.56 3.53
C ALA A 577 40.76 31.85 4.19
N GLU A 578 39.44 32.10 4.10
CA GLU A 578 38.74 33.24 4.72
C GLU A 578 38.01 32.87 6.03
N GLU A 579 37.98 31.59 6.41
CA GLU A 579 37.55 31.08 7.74
C GLU A 579 38.81 30.78 8.62
#